data_6081b847ebf7e1c19d37845be6bd59bd
#
_entry.id   6081b847ebf7e1c19d37845be6bd59bd
#
_cell.length_a   1.000
_cell.length_b   1.000
_cell.length_c   1.000
_cell.angle_alpha   90.00
_cell.angle_beta   90.00
_cell.angle_gamma   90.00
#
_symmetry.space_group_name_H-M   'P 1'
#
loop_
_entity.id
_entity.type
_entity.pdbx_description
1 polymer ?
#
loop_
_entity_poly.entity_id
_entity_poly.type
_entity_poly.pdbx_seq_one_letter_code
_entity_poly.pdbx_strand_id
1 'polypeptide(L)'
;MLLGVIADDFTGATDIAGFLVENGMRTIQLNGIPTGDFEVAADAVVISLKSRSCPVDEAITDSVAGLKWLQAQGCQQFYFKYCSTFDSTAEGNIGPVTDALLAELGESFTMVCPALPVNGRTVYNGHLFVFGELLCDSGMRYHPVTPMTDSSVVRMMDAQSAGVSGLVNFQTIEQGSDAVTARLNELKAQGSRYAVVDAFNAEHLVTLGQAAKSLKLITGGSGLAAGIAKNWTKHLADQSDAKHAGSPVKAPTVVFSGSCSVMTNQQVALYKQLAPHFAIDVKACLTNDQYANEVFDWVMTHIQSEFAPLVYATAEATALKAIQEEYGAHASSHAVEQFFSQLAIKLQQNGVKNFIVAGGETSGVVTQSLAVKGFHIGPQIAPGVPWVRSVEGDLSLALKSGNFGDENFFAKAQSFFS
;
A
#
# COMPACT_ATOMS: atom_id res chain seq x y z
N MET A 1 -1.42 -0.29 22.17
CA MET A 1 -1.09 -0.10 20.74
C MET A 1 -0.19 1.11 20.60
N LEU A 2 0.80 1.11 19.71
CA LEU A 2 1.84 2.14 19.70
C LEU A 2 1.63 3.14 18.55
N LEU A 3 1.42 2.64 17.33
CA LEU A 3 1.32 3.45 16.13
C LEU A 3 0.00 3.21 15.39
N GLY A 4 -0.73 4.29 15.09
CA GLY A 4 -1.88 4.30 14.20
C GLY A 4 -1.53 4.95 12.87
N VAL A 5 -1.84 4.30 11.75
CA VAL A 5 -1.57 4.80 10.41
C VAL A 5 -2.88 4.99 9.66
N ILE A 6 -3.04 6.13 9.01
CA ILE A 6 -4.12 6.43 8.07
C ILE A 6 -3.47 6.50 6.70
N ALA A 7 -3.80 5.57 5.81
CA ALA A 7 -3.24 5.53 4.46
C ALA A 7 -4.30 5.93 3.43
N ASP A 8 -3.91 6.78 2.48
CA ASP A 8 -4.80 7.34 1.47
C ASP A 8 -5.19 6.34 0.37
N ASP A 9 -4.49 5.20 0.28
CA ASP A 9 -4.83 4.10 -0.63
C ASP A 9 -4.41 2.72 -0.08
N PHE A 10 -4.96 1.67 -0.70
CA PHE A 10 -4.73 0.28 -0.30
C PHE A 10 -3.27 -0.16 -0.48
N THR A 11 -2.68 0.12 -1.65
CA THR A 11 -1.30 -0.27 -1.95
C THR A 11 -0.32 0.41 -1.01
N GLY A 12 -0.52 1.72 -0.74
CA GLY A 12 0.28 2.47 0.21
C GLY A 12 0.13 1.97 1.65
N ALA A 13 -1.07 1.51 2.04
CA ALA A 13 -1.30 0.89 3.33
C ALA A 13 -0.47 -0.40 3.49
N THR A 14 -0.49 -1.26 2.49
CA THR A 14 0.28 -2.52 2.50
C THR A 14 1.79 -2.24 2.48
N ASP A 15 2.23 -1.23 1.74
CA ASP A 15 3.64 -0.84 1.65
C ASP A 15 4.17 -0.35 3.01
N ILE A 16 3.49 0.61 3.67
CA ILE A 16 3.92 1.07 5.01
C ILE A 16 3.83 -0.04 6.06
N ALA A 17 2.81 -0.88 6.02
CA ALA A 17 2.66 -2.01 6.93
C ALA A 17 3.81 -3.02 6.77
N GLY A 18 4.27 -3.27 5.54
CA GLY A 18 5.45 -4.06 5.24
C GLY A 18 6.72 -3.49 5.89
N PHE A 19 6.97 -2.17 5.76
CA PHE A 19 8.11 -1.52 6.43
C PHE A 19 8.06 -1.63 7.96
N LEU A 20 6.88 -1.51 8.55
CA LEU A 20 6.71 -1.66 10.01
C LEU A 20 7.04 -3.09 10.46
N VAL A 21 6.52 -4.10 9.76
CA VAL A 21 6.77 -5.53 10.06
C VAL A 21 8.24 -5.90 9.83
N GLU A 22 8.86 -5.44 8.73
CA GLU A 22 10.29 -5.66 8.46
C GLU A 22 11.19 -5.09 9.57
N ASN A 23 10.73 -4.05 10.26
CA ASN A 23 11.44 -3.44 11.38
C ASN A 23 10.88 -3.88 12.76
N GLY A 24 10.16 -5.02 12.84
CA GLY A 24 9.83 -5.73 14.06
C GLY A 24 8.53 -5.32 14.75
N MET A 25 7.65 -4.51 14.12
CA MET A 25 6.32 -4.18 14.65
C MET A 25 5.27 -5.15 14.10
N ARG A 26 4.57 -5.89 14.96
CA ARG A 26 3.39 -6.65 14.55
C ARG A 26 2.34 -5.69 14.05
N THR A 27 1.99 -5.81 12.77
CA THR A 27 1.14 -4.83 12.10
C THR A 27 -0.09 -5.49 11.50
N ILE A 28 -1.25 -4.86 11.70
CA ILE A 28 -2.51 -5.21 11.06
C ILE A 28 -2.90 -4.08 10.11
N GLN A 29 -3.27 -4.44 8.89
CA GLN A 29 -3.91 -3.55 7.94
C GLN A 29 -5.41 -3.82 7.93
N LEU A 30 -6.21 -2.76 8.00
CA LEU A 30 -7.67 -2.79 7.93
C LEU A 30 -8.16 -2.18 6.63
N ASN A 31 -9.17 -2.79 6.02
CA ASN A 31 -9.78 -2.29 4.79
C ASN A 31 -10.94 -1.35 5.13
N GLY A 32 -10.63 -0.07 5.31
CA GLY A 32 -11.55 0.93 5.86
C GLY A 32 -11.60 0.90 7.39
N ILE A 33 -12.49 1.70 7.94
CA ILE A 33 -12.70 1.81 9.40
C ILE A 33 -13.65 0.71 9.85
N PRO A 34 -13.25 -0.17 10.80
CA PRO A 34 -14.13 -1.24 11.27
C PRO A 34 -15.40 -0.69 11.90
N THR A 35 -16.52 -1.39 11.67
CA THR A 35 -17.79 -1.16 12.34
C THR A 35 -17.99 -2.19 13.45
N GLY A 36 -18.41 -1.75 14.64
CA GLY A 36 -18.61 -2.60 15.81
C GLY A 36 -17.31 -2.87 16.58
N ASP A 37 -17.40 -3.81 17.53
CA ASP A 37 -16.26 -4.21 18.37
C ASP A 37 -15.23 -4.99 17.54
N PHE A 38 -14.04 -4.46 17.45
CA PHE A 38 -12.91 -5.05 16.76
C PHE A 38 -11.68 -4.99 17.68
N GLU A 39 -11.32 -6.13 18.25
CA GLU A 39 -10.12 -6.22 19.08
C GLU A 39 -8.88 -6.38 18.20
N VAL A 40 -7.89 -5.55 18.44
CA VAL A 40 -6.63 -5.55 17.70
C VAL A 40 -5.47 -5.88 18.63
N ALA A 41 -4.86 -7.05 18.44
CA ALA A 41 -3.64 -7.47 19.11
C ALA A 41 -2.41 -7.18 18.23
N ALA A 42 -2.03 -5.91 18.08
CA ALA A 42 -0.91 -5.48 17.26
C ALA A 42 -0.15 -4.30 17.89
N ASP A 43 1.08 -4.07 17.44
CA ASP A 43 1.88 -2.92 17.83
C ASP A 43 1.54 -1.71 16.97
N ALA A 44 1.18 -1.93 15.70
CA ALA A 44 0.71 -0.93 14.76
C ALA A 44 -0.56 -1.36 14.02
N VAL A 45 -1.42 -0.39 13.72
CA VAL A 45 -2.61 -0.58 12.88
C VAL A 45 -2.59 0.41 11.73
N VAL A 46 -2.81 -0.09 10.53
CA VAL A 46 -2.90 0.70 9.29
C VAL A 46 -4.33 0.64 8.79
N ILE A 47 -5.03 1.78 8.75
CA ILE A 47 -6.33 1.91 8.09
C ILE A 47 -6.09 2.31 6.64
N SER A 48 -6.55 1.48 5.71
CA SER A 48 -6.54 1.77 4.28
C SER A 48 -7.83 2.49 3.89
N LEU A 49 -7.70 3.72 3.44
CA LEU A 49 -8.80 4.51 2.87
C LEU A 49 -8.71 4.53 1.33
N LYS A 50 -9.66 5.20 0.69
CA LYS A 50 -9.65 5.54 -0.74
C LYS A 50 -9.73 7.05 -0.91
N SER A 51 -8.87 7.78 -0.18
CA SER A 51 -8.98 9.24 -0.02
C SER A 51 -7.99 10.05 -0.86
N ARG A 52 -7.13 9.40 -1.66
CA ARG A 52 -6.11 10.11 -2.47
C ARG A 52 -6.72 11.07 -3.48
N SER A 53 -7.76 10.65 -4.19
CA SER A 53 -8.37 11.38 -5.30
C SER A 53 -9.88 11.59 -5.18
N CYS A 54 -10.47 11.34 -4.01
CA CYS A 54 -11.86 11.68 -3.72
C CYS A 54 -12.00 13.19 -3.43
N PRO A 55 -13.22 13.74 -3.36
CA PRO A 55 -13.45 15.11 -2.91
C PRO A 55 -12.80 15.39 -1.56
N VAL A 56 -12.24 16.60 -1.37
CA VAL A 56 -11.46 16.96 -0.18
C VAL A 56 -12.26 16.80 1.13
N ASP A 57 -13.54 17.15 1.14
CA ASP A 57 -14.40 17.02 2.34
C ASP A 57 -14.59 15.56 2.75
N GLU A 58 -14.68 14.66 1.77
CA GLU A 58 -14.74 13.21 1.99
C GLU A 58 -13.40 12.69 2.54
N ALA A 59 -12.27 13.10 1.92
CA ALA A 59 -10.94 12.75 2.40
C ALA A 59 -10.70 13.16 3.85
N ILE A 60 -11.12 14.39 4.21
CA ILE A 60 -11.02 14.90 5.58
C ILE A 60 -11.91 14.08 6.52
N THR A 61 -13.18 13.87 6.15
CA THR A 61 -14.16 13.17 6.99
C THR A 61 -13.69 11.75 7.30
N ASP A 62 -13.27 11.02 6.31
CA ASP A 62 -12.81 9.63 6.45
C ASP A 62 -11.50 9.56 7.25
N SER A 63 -10.56 10.47 6.99
CA SER A 63 -9.28 10.48 7.69
C SER A 63 -9.44 10.84 9.17
N VAL A 64 -10.30 11.81 9.51
CA VAL A 64 -10.62 12.17 10.90
C VAL A 64 -11.37 11.04 11.60
N ALA A 65 -12.30 10.37 10.93
CA ALA A 65 -12.98 9.21 11.50
C ALA A 65 -11.99 8.06 11.76
N GLY A 66 -11.05 7.80 10.84
CA GLY A 66 -9.96 6.85 11.04
C GLY A 66 -9.08 7.19 12.22
N LEU A 67 -8.70 8.48 12.36
CA LEU A 67 -7.92 8.95 13.51
C LEU A 67 -8.65 8.70 14.83
N LYS A 68 -9.93 9.05 14.93
CA LYS A 68 -10.74 8.85 16.13
C LYS A 68 -10.84 7.38 16.52
N TRP A 69 -11.01 6.52 15.53
CA TRP A 69 -11.01 5.07 15.76
C TRP A 69 -9.66 4.60 16.30
N LEU A 70 -8.54 5.04 15.71
CA LEU A 70 -7.18 4.70 16.17
C LEU A 70 -6.90 5.23 17.60
N GLN A 71 -7.39 6.43 17.93
CA GLN A 71 -7.32 6.97 19.29
C GLN A 71 -8.09 6.09 20.28
N ALA A 72 -9.29 5.64 19.91
CA ALA A 72 -10.10 4.74 20.74
C ALA A 72 -9.42 3.37 20.96
N GLN A 73 -8.60 2.91 19.99
CA GLN A 73 -7.76 1.73 20.15
C GLN A 73 -6.51 1.96 21.02
N GLY A 74 -6.28 3.17 21.50
CA GLY A 74 -5.16 3.51 22.39
C GLY A 74 -3.84 3.75 21.67
N CYS A 75 -3.85 4.07 20.37
CA CYS A 75 -2.65 4.48 19.64
C CYS A 75 -2.07 5.77 20.24
N GLN A 76 -0.74 5.83 20.36
CA GLN A 76 -0.01 6.92 21.00
C GLN A 76 0.58 7.93 20.01
N GLN A 77 0.93 7.45 18.82
CA GLN A 77 1.49 8.23 17.72
C GLN A 77 0.72 7.90 16.43
N PHE A 78 0.58 8.88 15.55
CA PHE A 78 -0.22 8.77 14.33
C PHE A 78 0.62 9.11 13.11
N TYR A 79 0.36 8.40 12.01
CA TYR A 79 1.02 8.60 10.73
C TYR A 79 -0.02 8.79 9.64
N PHE A 80 0.07 9.88 8.89
CA PHE A 80 -0.70 10.05 7.66
C PHE A 80 0.17 9.64 6.47
N LYS A 81 -0.18 8.52 5.85
CA LYS A 81 0.54 7.90 4.74
C LYS A 81 -0.08 8.30 3.39
N TYR A 82 0.74 8.94 2.57
CA TYR A 82 0.42 9.27 1.18
C TYR A 82 1.52 8.78 0.22
N CYS A 83 1.36 9.03 -1.10
CA CYS A 83 2.27 8.57 -2.13
C CYS A 83 3.68 9.18 -1.98
N SER A 84 4.72 8.37 -2.24
CA SER A 84 6.11 8.83 -2.24
C SER A 84 6.42 9.82 -3.38
N THR A 85 5.57 9.91 -4.39
CA THR A 85 5.60 10.93 -5.46
C THR A 85 4.75 12.15 -5.16
N PHE A 86 4.26 12.29 -3.92
CA PHE A 86 3.47 13.42 -3.46
C PHE A 86 2.29 13.75 -4.41
N ASP A 87 1.54 12.75 -4.84
CA ASP A 87 0.45 12.86 -5.84
C ASP A 87 -0.68 13.80 -5.37
N SER A 88 -0.36 15.09 -5.27
CA SER A 88 -1.21 16.13 -4.71
C SER A 88 -0.84 17.49 -5.28
N THR A 89 -1.76 18.12 -5.98
CA THR A 89 -1.62 19.48 -6.55
C THR A 89 -2.12 20.53 -5.54
N ALA A 90 -2.23 21.79 -5.94
CA ALA A 90 -2.81 22.84 -5.11
C ALA A 90 -4.26 22.55 -4.69
N GLU A 91 -4.97 21.69 -5.43
CA GLU A 91 -6.32 21.21 -5.13
C GLU A 91 -6.32 19.80 -4.52
N GLY A 92 -5.14 19.31 -4.10
CA GLY A 92 -4.99 17.95 -3.60
C GLY A 92 -5.35 17.79 -2.12
N ASN A 93 -5.32 16.56 -1.65
CA ASN A 93 -5.84 16.18 -0.34
C ASN A 93 -4.78 16.14 0.77
N ILE A 94 -3.48 16.13 0.46
CA ILE A 94 -2.42 15.97 1.49
C ILE A 94 -2.45 17.11 2.50
N GLY A 95 -2.46 18.36 2.04
CA GLY A 95 -2.50 19.54 2.91
C GLY A 95 -3.75 19.60 3.77
N PRO A 96 -4.96 19.60 3.18
CA PRO A 96 -6.22 19.71 3.93
C PRO A 96 -6.42 18.56 4.94
N VAL A 97 -6.08 17.33 4.59
CA VAL A 97 -6.15 16.19 5.52
C VAL A 97 -5.13 16.35 6.65
N THR A 98 -3.89 16.78 6.36
CA THR A 98 -2.88 17.06 7.39
C THR A 98 -3.37 18.11 8.36
N ASP A 99 -3.98 19.19 7.89
CA ASP A 99 -4.54 20.25 8.72
C ASP A 99 -5.65 19.77 9.63
N ALA A 100 -6.57 18.96 9.09
CA ALA A 100 -7.68 18.40 9.83
C ALA A 100 -7.20 17.43 10.93
N LEU A 101 -6.22 16.57 10.61
CA LEU A 101 -5.64 15.63 11.59
C LEU A 101 -4.89 16.37 12.71
N LEU A 102 -4.13 17.43 12.38
CA LEU A 102 -3.48 18.29 13.38
C LEU A 102 -4.51 18.94 14.30
N ALA A 103 -5.57 19.49 13.73
CA ALA A 103 -6.64 20.14 14.49
C ALA A 103 -7.34 19.15 15.45
N GLU A 104 -7.67 17.93 14.99
CA GLU A 104 -8.30 16.89 15.82
C GLU A 104 -7.39 16.44 16.96
N LEU A 105 -6.07 16.40 16.74
CA LEU A 105 -5.07 16.04 17.76
C LEU A 105 -4.73 17.18 18.72
N GLY A 106 -5.19 18.41 18.46
CA GLY A 106 -4.79 19.61 19.20
C GLY A 106 -3.32 19.99 18.96
N GLU A 107 -2.76 19.59 17.82
CA GLU A 107 -1.37 19.85 17.45
C GLU A 107 -1.27 20.96 16.39
N SER A 108 -0.13 21.66 16.37
CA SER A 108 0.08 22.77 15.45
C SER A 108 1.20 22.52 14.42
N PHE A 109 1.91 21.39 14.53
CA PHE A 109 3.14 21.16 13.77
C PHE A 109 3.34 19.68 13.44
N THR A 110 3.84 19.41 12.24
CA THR A 110 4.19 18.04 11.80
C THR A 110 5.36 18.02 10.83
N MET A 111 5.93 16.83 10.61
CA MET A 111 6.95 16.52 9.60
C MET A 111 6.29 16.04 8.30
N VAL A 112 6.87 16.40 7.16
CA VAL A 112 6.46 16.01 5.80
C VAL A 112 7.64 15.34 5.12
N CYS A 113 7.59 14.01 4.97
CA CYS A 113 8.69 13.19 4.42
C CYS A 113 8.17 12.21 3.35
N PRO A 114 7.99 12.63 2.08
CA PRO A 114 7.54 11.73 1.02
C PRO A 114 8.61 10.71 0.59
N ALA A 115 9.88 10.90 0.95
CA ALA A 115 11.00 10.12 0.44
C ALA A 115 10.87 8.61 0.68
N LEU A 116 11.27 7.85 -0.36
CA LEU A 116 11.38 6.40 -0.37
C LEU A 116 12.61 6.00 -1.21
N PRO A 117 13.85 6.17 -0.68
CA PRO A 117 15.08 5.99 -1.44
C PRO A 117 15.23 4.61 -2.08
N VAL A 118 14.78 3.55 -1.41
CA VAL A 118 14.81 2.17 -1.93
C VAL A 118 14.04 2.02 -3.26
N ASN A 119 13.03 2.87 -3.49
CA ASN A 119 12.26 2.92 -4.72
C ASN A 119 12.61 4.15 -5.59
N GLY A 120 13.77 4.76 -5.37
CA GLY A 120 14.26 5.88 -6.17
C GLY A 120 13.54 7.22 -5.95
N ARG A 121 12.80 7.40 -4.83
CA ARG A 121 12.20 8.68 -4.46
C ARG A 121 13.05 9.32 -3.38
N THR A 122 13.67 10.45 -3.72
CA THR A 122 14.56 11.17 -2.81
C THR A 122 14.16 12.63 -2.72
N VAL A 123 14.41 13.25 -1.58
CA VAL A 123 14.22 14.70 -1.39
C VAL A 123 15.57 15.32 -1.07
N TYR A 124 15.93 16.35 -1.82
CA TYR A 124 17.14 17.11 -1.64
C TYR A 124 16.87 18.61 -1.78
N ASN A 125 17.27 19.39 -0.76
CA ASN A 125 16.95 20.81 -0.64
C ASN A 125 15.45 21.10 -0.89
N GLY A 126 14.58 20.25 -0.34
CA GLY A 126 13.13 20.39 -0.43
C GLY A 126 12.55 20.03 -1.80
N HIS A 127 13.35 19.52 -2.74
CA HIS A 127 12.89 19.08 -4.06
C HIS A 127 12.84 17.56 -4.14
N LEU A 128 11.74 17.04 -4.68
CA LEU A 128 11.51 15.61 -4.85
C LEU A 128 12.05 15.15 -6.22
N PHE A 129 12.81 14.05 -6.18
CA PHE A 129 13.35 13.36 -7.35
C PHE A 129 12.74 11.98 -7.48
N VAL A 130 12.58 11.53 -8.71
CA VAL A 130 12.12 10.19 -9.09
C VAL A 130 13.17 9.56 -10.00
N PHE A 131 13.88 8.53 -9.51
CA PHE A 131 15.01 7.88 -10.19
C PHE A 131 16.09 8.86 -10.70
N GLY A 132 16.36 9.92 -9.94
CA GLY A 132 17.38 10.93 -10.26
C GLY A 132 16.89 12.10 -11.11
N GLU A 133 15.67 12.06 -11.64
CA GLU A 133 15.03 13.17 -12.34
C GLU A 133 14.17 13.99 -11.37
N LEU A 134 14.06 15.29 -11.58
CA LEU A 134 13.09 16.10 -10.83
C LEU A 134 11.67 15.57 -11.05
N LEU A 135 10.85 15.59 -10.01
CA LEU A 135 9.47 15.10 -10.09
C LEU A 135 8.71 15.69 -11.30
N CYS A 136 8.85 16.99 -11.53
CA CYS A 136 8.20 17.71 -12.63
C CYS A 136 8.79 17.37 -14.01
N ASP A 137 9.92 16.72 -14.11
CA ASP A 137 10.55 16.28 -15.37
C ASP A 137 10.39 14.77 -15.59
N SER A 138 9.95 14.04 -14.55
CA SER A 138 9.68 12.60 -14.60
C SER A 138 8.34 12.29 -15.29
N GLY A 139 8.06 11.01 -15.45
CA GLY A 139 6.76 10.55 -15.97
C GLY A 139 5.54 11.02 -15.16
N MET A 140 5.74 11.44 -13.90
CA MET A 140 4.67 11.98 -13.04
C MET A 140 4.11 13.33 -13.53
N ARG A 141 4.87 14.07 -14.36
CA ARG A 141 4.37 15.28 -15.03
C ARG A 141 3.08 15.03 -15.82
N TYR A 142 2.95 13.84 -16.38
CA TYR A 142 1.82 13.45 -17.24
C TYR A 142 0.86 12.50 -16.54
N HIS A 143 0.91 12.46 -15.20
CA HIS A 143 -0.02 11.61 -14.45
C HIS A 143 -1.47 12.02 -14.74
N PRO A 144 -2.37 11.07 -15.10
CA PRO A 144 -3.70 11.41 -15.63
C PRO A 144 -4.61 12.09 -14.60
N VAL A 145 -4.41 11.82 -13.31
CA VAL A 145 -5.26 12.38 -12.23
C VAL A 145 -4.56 13.56 -11.54
N THR A 146 -3.29 13.41 -11.22
CA THR A 146 -2.49 14.41 -10.48
C THR A 146 -1.20 14.73 -11.25
N PRO A 147 -1.23 15.56 -12.31
CA PRO A 147 -0.03 15.94 -13.06
C PRO A 147 0.89 16.75 -12.15
N MET A 148 2.09 16.23 -11.88
CA MET A 148 3.06 16.83 -10.98
C MET A 148 3.98 17.77 -11.77
N THR A 149 3.65 19.06 -11.78
CA THR A 149 4.37 20.10 -12.56
C THR A 149 5.36 20.90 -11.72
N ASP A 150 5.45 20.66 -10.42
CA ASP A 150 6.44 21.22 -9.49
C ASP A 150 7.17 20.09 -8.77
N SER A 151 8.43 20.30 -8.40
CA SER A 151 9.24 19.37 -7.62
C SER A 151 9.49 19.86 -6.19
N SER A 152 9.17 21.11 -5.87
CA SER A 152 9.36 21.65 -4.54
C SER A 152 8.24 21.22 -3.59
N VAL A 153 8.56 20.30 -2.68
CA VAL A 153 7.61 19.82 -1.67
C VAL A 153 7.14 20.96 -0.77
N VAL A 154 7.99 21.93 -0.47
CA VAL A 154 7.64 23.14 0.29
C VAL A 154 6.51 23.90 -0.41
N ARG A 155 6.70 24.25 -1.69
CA ARG A 155 5.68 24.99 -2.45
C ARG A 155 4.40 24.21 -2.63
N MET A 156 4.51 22.90 -2.93
CA MET A 156 3.34 22.04 -3.11
C MET A 156 2.53 21.91 -1.82
N MET A 157 3.21 21.83 -0.64
CA MET A 157 2.53 21.78 0.65
C MET A 157 1.86 23.13 0.98
N ASP A 158 2.58 24.24 0.80
CA ASP A 158 2.05 25.58 1.07
C ASP A 158 0.85 25.92 0.17
N ALA A 159 0.85 25.46 -1.07
CA ALA A 159 -0.21 25.76 -2.03
C ALA A 159 -1.57 25.09 -1.70
N GLN A 160 -1.57 24.03 -0.91
CA GLN A 160 -2.78 23.23 -0.60
C GLN A 160 -3.16 23.22 0.89
N SER A 161 -2.44 23.93 1.74
CA SER A 161 -2.62 23.89 3.19
C SER A 161 -2.75 25.26 3.80
N ALA A 162 -3.21 25.33 5.06
CA ALA A 162 -3.48 26.59 5.77
C ALA A 162 -2.23 27.20 6.43
N GLY A 163 -1.10 26.49 6.41
CA GLY A 163 0.13 26.91 7.11
C GLY A 163 1.28 27.25 6.18
N VAL A 164 2.46 27.40 6.76
CA VAL A 164 3.71 27.66 6.06
C VAL A 164 4.68 26.52 6.38
N SER A 165 5.38 26.05 5.33
CA SER A 165 6.39 25.01 5.48
C SER A 165 7.78 25.61 5.73
N GLY A 166 8.53 24.94 6.63
CA GLY A 166 9.98 25.16 6.75
C GLY A 166 10.74 23.95 6.20
N LEU A 167 12.05 24.11 5.98
CA LEU A 167 12.92 23.07 5.48
C LEU A 167 13.91 22.59 6.55
N VAL A 168 14.01 21.28 6.72
CA VAL A 168 15.12 20.60 7.38
C VAL A 168 15.98 19.99 6.27
N ASN A 169 17.05 20.66 5.90
CA ASN A 169 17.91 20.22 4.81
C ASN A 169 18.83 19.05 5.22
N PHE A 170 19.45 18.41 4.22
CA PHE A 170 20.31 17.27 4.43
C PHE A 170 21.53 17.59 5.33
N GLN A 171 22.07 18.80 5.30
CA GLN A 171 23.19 19.19 6.15
C GLN A 171 22.85 19.14 7.65
N THR A 172 21.61 19.46 8.00
CA THR A 172 21.10 19.31 9.36
C THR A 172 20.92 17.81 9.72
N ILE A 173 20.44 17.00 8.77
CA ILE A 173 20.17 15.57 8.98
C ILE A 173 21.47 14.80 9.17
N GLU A 174 22.53 15.12 8.43
CA GLU A 174 23.89 14.55 8.58
C GLU A 174 24.51 14.83 9.97
N GLN A 175 24.03 15.85 10.69
CA GLN A 175 24.48 16.14 12.05
C GLN A 175 23.76 15.27 13.11
N GLY A 176 22.79 14.45 12.71
CA GLY A 176 22.09 13.50 13.57
C GLY A 176 20.75 14.00 14.11
N SER A 177 20.08 13.10 14.86
CA SER A 177 18.70 13.31 15.31
C SER A 177 18.52 14.49 16.24
N ASP A 178 19.51 14.83 17.05
CA ASP A 178 19.45 15.97 17.98
C ASP A 178 19.44 17.31 17.22
N ALA A 179 20.27 17.42 16.16
CA ALA A 179 20.28 18.59 15.29
C ALA A 179 18.96 18.74 14.52
N VAL A 180 18.41 17.64 14.04
CA VAL A 180 17.07 17.63 13.42
C VAL A 180 16.00 18.07 14.41
N THR A 181 16.01 17.54 15.63
CA THR A 181 15.04 17.90 16.68
C THR A 181 15.13 19.39 17.04
N ALA A 182 16.36 19.92 17.16
CA ALA A 182 16.57 21.35 17.40
C ALA A 182 16.00 22.19 16.25
N ARG A 183 16.24 21.80 14.99
CA ARG A 183 15.71 22.51 13.82
C ARG A 183 14.17 22.44 13.74
N LEU A 184 13.56 21.28 14.04
CA LEU A 184 12.10 21.16 14.11
C LEU A 184 11.50 22.12 15.15
N ASN A 185 12.10 22.22 16.32
CA ASN A 185 11.67 23.14 17.39
C ASN A 185 11.82 24.61 16.97
N GLU A 186 12.92 24.95 16.28
CA GLU A 186 13.15 26.29 15.73
C GLU A 186 12.08 26.66 14.71
N LEU A 187 11.79 25.78 13.73
CA LEU A 187 10.75 26.00 12.73
C LEU A 187 9.37 26.18 13.38
N LYS A 188 9.04 25.35 14.37
CA LYS A 188 7.80 25.49 15.12
C LYS A 188 7.73 26.85 15.83
N ALA A 189 8.82 27.29 16.47
CA ALA A 189 8.89 28.59 17.14
C ALA A 189 8.79 29.78 16.16
N GLN A 190 9.25 29.62 14.92
CA GLN A 190 9.12 30.61 13.84
C GLN A 190 7.71 30.65 13.23
N GLY A 191 6.80 29.79 13.67
CA GLY A 191 5.42 29.74 13.18
C GLY A 191 5.20 28.83 11.98
N SER A 192 6.19 28.02 11.58
CA SER A 192 5.97 26.99 10.56
C SER A 192 5.01 25.92 11.11
N ARG A 193 4.14 25.43 10.23
CA ARG A 193 3.19 24.35 10.55
C ARG A 193 3.67 22.99 10.05
N TYR A 194 4.49 22.99 9.01
CA TYR A 194 5.03 21.80 8.40
C TYR A 194 6.55 21.89 8.29
N ALA A 195 7.25 20.81 8.58
CA ALA A 195 8.67 20.67 8.34
C ALA A 195 8.89 19.69 7.18
N VAL A 196 9.11 20.19 6.00
CA VAL A 196 9.59 19.37 4.88
C VAL A 196 11.02 18.95 5.19
N VAL A 197 11.32 17.66 5.05
CA VAL A 197 12.64 17.10 5.38
C VAL A 197 13.28 16.46 4.17
N ASP A 198 14.57 16.66 3.99
CA ASP A 198 15.35 15.95 3.00
C ASP A 198 15.53 14.47 3.41
N ALA A 199 15.57 13.58 2.44
CA ALA A 199 16.03 12.21 2.63
C ALA A 199 16.39 11.57 1.29
N PHE A 200 17.60 11.05 1.14
CA PHE A 200 18.04 10.36 -0.09
C PHE A 200 18.75 9.03 0.17
N ASN A 201 18.81 8.58 1.42
CA ASN A 201 19.30 7.27 1.81
C ASN A 201 18.54 6.72 3.02
N ALA A 202 18.77 5.46 3.38
CA ALA A 202 18.11 4.80 4.49
C ALA A 202 18.53 5.35 5.87
N GLU A 203 19.76 5.85 6.00
CA GLU A 203 20.30 6.39 7.26
C GLU A 203 19.58 7.70 7.62
N HIS A 204 19.26 8.54 6.64
CA HIS A 204 18.44 9.74 6.84
C HIS A 204 17.08 9.39 7.41
N LEU A 205 16.43 8.35 6.90
CA LEU A 205 15.11 7.91 7.41
C LEU A 205 15.18 7.44 8.85
N VAL A 206 16.29 6.81 9.26
CA VAL A 206 16.52 6.41 10.65
C VAL A 206 16.70 7.64 11.54
N THR A 207 17.54 8.59 11.12
CA THR A 207 17.77 9.87 11.83
C THR A 207 16.48 10.65 12.01
N LEU A 208 15.69 10.77 10.94
CA LEU A 208 14.39 11.45 10.95
C LEU A 208 13.37 10.75 11.83
N GLY A 209 13.32 9.40 11.78
CA GLY A 209 12.46 8.60 12.64
C GLY A 209 12.76 8.83 14.13
N GLN A 210 14.03 8.92 14.51
CA GLN A 210 14.45 9.22 15.88
C GLN A 210 14.01 10.65 16.30
N ALA A 211 14.23 11.65 15.43
CA ALA A 211 13.83 13.03 15.69
C ALA A 211 12.31 13.20 15.80
N ALA A 212 11.54 12.39 15.06
CA ALA A 212 10.08 12.41 15.06
C ALA A 212 9.43 11.78 16.31
N LYS A 213 10.21 11.24 17.26
CA LYS A 213 9.70 10.50 18.42
C LYS A 213 8.70 11.31 19.27
N SER A 214 8.88 12.62 19.36
CA SER A 214 8.01 13.53 20.15
C SER A 214 6.82 14.07 19.39
N LEU A 215 6.74 13.86 18.05
CA LEU A 215 5.64 14.33 17.24
C LEU A 215 4.44 13.38 17.39
N LYS A 216 3.26 13.92 17.65
CA LYS A 216 2.02 13.15 17.70
C LYS A 216 1.54 12.71 16.32
N LEU A 217 1.64 13.61 15.34
CA LEU A 217 1.36 13.33 13.93
C LEU A 217 2.66 13.41 13.12
N ILE A 218 2.86 12.47 12.23
CA ILE A 218 3.91 12.44 11.21
C ILE A 218 3.23 12.21 9.87
N THR A 219 3.74 12.81 8.81
CA THR A 219 3.19 12.59 7.47
C THR A 219 4.27 12.22 6.46
N GLY A 220 3.96 11.37 5.51
CA GLY A 220 4.94 11.02 4.49
C GLY A 220 4.61 9.78 3.66
N GLY A 221 5.62 9.34 2.90
CA GLY A 221 5.65 8.04 2.25
C GLY A 221 5.92 6.89 3.23
N SER A 222 6.05 5.67 2.72
CA SER A 222 6.29 4.48 3.55
C SER A 222 7.72 4.39 4.11
N GLY A 223 8.69 5.07 3.49
CA GLY A 223 10.12 4.94 3.87
C GLY A 223 10.42 5.34 5.30
N LEU A 224 9.80 6.41 5.81
CA LEU A 224 10.04 6.89 7.17
C LEU A 224 9.57 5.92 8.26
N ALA A 225 8.63 5.02 7.94
CA ALA A 225 8.12 4.01 8.86
C ALA A 225 9.23 3.10 9.42
N ALA A 226 10.25 2.80 8.61
CA ALA A 226 11.42 2.03 9.06
C ALA A 226 12.17 2.71 10.21
N GLY A 227 12.33 4.03 10.13
CA GLY A 227 12.95 4.82 11.21
C GLY A 227 12.06 4.95 12.44
N ILE A 228 10.75 5.13 12.25
CA ILE A 228 9.78 5.25 13.33
C ILE A 228 9.65 3.94 14.10
N ALA A 229 9.57 2.81 13.41
CA ALA A 229 9.48 1.48 14.04
C ALA A 229 10.62 1.26 15.05
N LYS A 230 11.83 1.69 14.74
CA LYS A 230 12.99 1.57 15.63
C LYS A 230 12.84 2.30 16.96
N ASN A 231 11.99 3.31 17.07
CA ASN A 231 11.71 3.98 18.33
C ASN A 231 10.96 3.07 19.32
N TRP A 232 10.14 2.15 18.78
CA TRP A 232 9.27 1.27 19.54
C TRP A 232 9.87 -0.11 19.74
N THR A 233 10.52 -0.67 18.71
CA THR A 233 11.01 -2.06 18.70
C THR A 233 12.22 -2.30 19.60
N LYS A 234 12.98 -1.26 19.97
CA LYS A 234 14.08 -1.38 20.97
C LYS A 234 13.64 -1.96 22.31
N HIS A 235 12.35 -1.91 22.61
CA HIS A 235 11.74 -2.36 23.87
C HIS A 235 10.90 -3.62 23.71
N LEU A 236 10.73 -4.14 22.49
CA LEU A 236 9.98 -5.36 22.24
C LEU A 236 10.90 -6.56 22.38
N ALA A 237 10.50 -7.51 23.22
CA ALA A 237 11.33 -8.65 23.61
C ALA A 237 11.60 -9.64 22.47
N ASP A 238 10.72 -9.70 21.45
CA ASP A 238 10.89 -10.60 20.33
C ASP A 238 10.45 -9.94 19.01
N GLN A 239 11.42 -9.68 18.12
CA GLN A 239 11.18 -9.11 16.79
C GLN A 239 10.91 -10.19 15.73
N SER A 240 11.18 -11.48 16.06
CA SER A 240 11.03 -12.59 15.11
C SER A 240 9.55 -12.90 14.81
N ASP A 241 8.66 -12.63 15.78
CA ASP A 241 7.24 -12.94 15.67
C ASP A 241 6.44 -11.98 14.77
N ALA A 242 6.99 -10.80 14.44
CA ALA A 242 6.26 -9.79 13.67
C ALA A 242 5.78 -10.30 12.29
N LYS A 243 6.60 -11.13 11.63
CA LYS A 243 6.30 -11.69 10.30
C LYS A 243 5.42 -12.94 10.35
N HIS A 244 5.44 -13.68 11.46
CA HIS A 244 4.76 -14.98 11.56
C HIS A 244 3.24 -14.86 11.47
N ALA A 245 2.66 -13.82 12.04
CA ALA A 245 1.21 -13.64 12.04
C ALA A 245 0.60 -13.57 10.63
N GLY A 246 1.34 -12.99 9.67
CA GLY A 246 0.93 -12.86 8.27
C GLY A 246 1.52 -13.92 7.33
N SER A 247 2.29 -14.89 7.85
CA SER A 247 2.88 -15.94 7.02
C SER A 247 1.81 -16.88 6.47
N PRO A 248 1.93 -17.31 5.20
CA PRO A 248 0.99 -18.26 4.62
C PRO A 248 1.20 -19.64 5.22
N VAL A 249 0.12 -20.41 5.26
CA VAL A 249 0.18 -21.84 5.63
C VAL A 249 0.15 -22.70 4.37
N LYS A 250 0.71 -23.91 4.44
CA LYS A 250 0.60 -24.87 3.34
C LYS A 250 -0.87 -25.31 3.19
N ALA A 251 -1.51 -24.89 2.14
CA ALA A 251 -2.93 -25.17 1.87
C ALA A 251 -3.20 -25.10 0.35
N PRO A 252 -4.37 -25.61 -0.11
CA PRO A 252 -4.79 -25.43 -1.50
C PRO A 252 -4.66 -23.97 -1.94
N THR A 253 -3.99 -23.74 -3.07
CA THR A 253 -3.58 -22.43 -3.57
C THR A 253 -4.04 -22.22 -5.00
N VAL A 254 -4.45 -21.00 -5.34
CA VAL A 254 -4.77 -20.57 -6.70
C VAL A 254 -4.05 -19.28 -7.04
N VAL A 255 -3.67 -19.12 -8.31
CA VAL A 255 -3.10 -17.89 -8.86
C VAL A 255 -4.11 -17.21 -9.77
N PHE A 256 -4.43 -15.94 -9.52
CA PHE A 256 -5.27 -15.10 -10.37
C PHE A 256 -4.45 -13.97 -10.99
N SER A 257 -4.69 -13.71 -12.26
CA SER A 257 -4.04 -12.60 -12.96
C SER A 257 -5.01 -11.86 -13.86
N GLY A 258 -5.36 -10.63 -13.46
CA GLY A 258 -6.21 -9.71 -14.26
C GLY A 258 -5.45 -8.52 -14.85
N SER A 259 -4.19 -8.31 -14.46
CA SER A 259 -3.38 -7.20 -14.96
C SER A 259 -2.80 -7.46 -16.34
N CYS A 260 -2.85 -6.46 -17.21
CA CYS A 260 -2.21 -6.47 -18.54
C CYS A 260 -0.89 -5.67 -18.58
N SER A 261 -0.29 -5.37 -17.43
CA SER A 261 1.01 -4.69 -17.38
C SER A 261 2.13 -5.53 -17.98
N VAL A 262 3.20 -4.88 -18.44
CA VAL A 262 4.35 -5.55 -19.07
C VAL A 262 4.93 -6.63 -18.14
N MET A 263 5.17 -6.30 -16.87
CA MET A 263 5.72 -7.24 -15.90
C MET A 263 4.76 -8.42 -15.66
N THR A 264 3.45 -8.18 -15.52
CA THR A 264 2.50 -9.29 -15.32
C THR A 264 2.41 -10.20 -16.54
N ASN A 265 2.49 -9.67 -17.77
CA ASN A 265 2.58 -10.48 -18.97
C ASN A 265 3.81 -11.41 -18.94
N GLN A 266 4.98 -10.92 -18.54
CA GLN A 266 6.21 -11.72 -18.38
C GLN A 266 6.03 -12.80 -17.30
N GLN A 267 5.47 -12.44 -16.14
CA GLN A 267 5.18 -13.38 -15.05
C GLN A 267 4.23 -14.50 -15.46
N VAL A 268 3.14 -14.17 -16.16
CA VAL A 268 2.19 -15.16 -16.70
C VAL A 268 2.86 -16.05 -17.73
N ALA A 269 3.63 -15.47 -18.66
CA ALA A 269 4.31 -16.23 -19.71
C ALA A 269 5.30 -17.27 -19.14
N LEU A 270 6.05 -16.89 -18.10
CA LEU A 270 6.99 -17.77 -17.42
C LEU A 270 6.26 -18.85 -16.61
N TYR A 271 5.28 -18.45 -15.81
CA TYR A 271 4.58 -19.36 -14.91
C TYR A 271 3.73 -20.41 -15.62
N LYS A 272 3.20 -20.12 -16.80
CA LYS A 272 2.51 -21.07 -17.69
C LYS A 272 3.38 -22.27 -18.10
N GLN A 273 4.69 -22.14 -18.03
CA GLN A 273 5.62 -23.26 -18.33
C GLN A 273 5.75 -24.23 -17.15
N LEU A 274 5.35 -23.82 -15.95
CA LEU A 274 5.51 -24.56 -14.70
C LEU A 274 4.19 -25.14 -14.17
N ALA A 275 3.06 -24.46 -14.43
CA ALA A 275 1.79 -24.74 -13.78
C ALA A 275 0.64 -24.98 -14.78
N PRO A 276 -0.38 -25.76 -14.38
CA PRO A 276 -1.64 -25.76 -15.10
C PRO A 276 -2.20 -24.34 -15.21
N HIS A 277 -2.69 -23.99 -16.38
CA HIS A 277 -3.16 -22.62 -16.63
C HIS A 277 -4.41 -22.57 -17.48
N PHE A 278 -5.27 -21.60 -17.20
CA PHE A 278 -6.54 -21.38 -17.89
C PHE A 278 -6.66 -19.91 -18.26
N ALA A 279 -6.72 -19.63 -19.58
CA ALA A 279 -7.03 -18.29 -20.08
C ALA A 279 -8.53 -18.11 -20.09
N ILE A 280 -9.04 -17.08 -19.40
CA ILE A 280 -10.47 -16.79 -19.43
C ILE A 280 -10.88 -16.12 -20.74
N ASP A 281 -12.09 -16.43 -21.19
CA ASP A 281 -12.73 -15.78 -22.33
C ASP A 281 -13.64 -14.66 -21.84
N VAL A 282 -13.33 -13.42 -22.19
CA VAL A 282 -14.11 -12.23 -21.79
C VAL A 282 -15.53 -12.30 -22.31
N LYS A 283 -15.74 -12.87 -23.52
CA LYS A 283 -17.08 -13.08 -24.05
C LYS A 283 -17.87 -14.05 -23.19
N ALA A 284 -17.27 -15.14 -22.75
CA ALA A 284 -17.92 -16.07 -21.84
C ALA A 284 -18.23 -15.41 -20.48
N CYS A 285 -17.35 -14.55 -19.95
CA CYS A 285 -17.64 -13.76 -18.75
C CYS A 285 -18.87 -12.87 -18.91
N LEU A 286 -19.14 -12.35 -20.12
CA LEU A 286 -20.28 -11.48 -20.40
C LEU A 286 -21.59 -12.23 -20.67
N THR A 287 -21.54 -13.48 -21.17
CA THR A 287 -22.70 -14.15 -21.77
C THR A 287 -23.04 -15.50 -21.16
N ASN A 288 -22.18 -16.06 -20.31
CA ASN A 288 -22.37 -17.40 -19.74
C ASN A 288 -22.37 -17.35 -18.21
N ASP A 289 -23.55 -17.36 -17.60
CA ASP A 289 -23.71 -17.35 -16.14
C ASP A 289 -23.09 -18.59 -15.44
N GLN A 290 -22.81 -19.68 -16.17
CA GLN A 290 -22.19 -20.90 -15.64
C GLN A 290 -20.66 -20.91 -15.79
N TYR A 291 -20.08 -19.91 -16.47
CA TYR A 291 -18.65 -19.93 -16.78
C TYR A 291 -17.74 -20.02 -15.57
N ALA A 292 -18.09 -19.33 -14.48
CA ALA A 292 -17.35 -19.45 -13.21
C ALA A 292 -17.43 -20.86 -12.62
N ASN A 293 -18.49 -21.64 -12.88
CA ASN A 293 -18.59 -23.05 -12.45
C ASN A 293 -17.67 -23.95 -13.27
N GLU A 294 -17.64 -23.77 -14.56
CA GLU A 294 -16.77 -24.52 -15.47
C GLU A 294 -15.30 -24.35 -15.11
N VAL A 295 -14.89 -23.10 -14.88
CA VAL A 295 -13.50 -22.79 -14.47
C VAL A 295 -13.21 -23.26 -13.06
N PHE A 296 -14.17 -23.21 -12.14
CA PHE A 296 -14.05 -23.77 -10.80
C PHE A 296 -13.74 -25.28 -10.87
N ASP A 297 -14.50 -26.07 -11.64
CA ASP A 297 -14.30 -27.50 -11.79
C ASP A 297 -12.90 -27.79 -12.36
N TRP A 298 -12.46 -26.99 -13.34
CA TRP A 298 -11.12 -27.09 -13.90
C TRP A 298 -10.04 -26.82 -12.83
N VAL A 299 -10.18 -25.73 -12.02
CA VAL A 299 -9.22 -25.42 -10.96
C VAL A 299 -9.15 -26.56 -9.94
N MET A 300 -10.30 -27.09 -9.51
CA MET A 300 -10.34 -28.17 -8.50
C MET A 300 -9.71 -29.47 -9.01
N THR A 301 -9.76 -29.72 -10.31
CA THR A 301 -9.07 -30.87 -10.93
C THR A 301 -7.54 -30.71 -10.84
N HIS A 302 -7.03 -29.48 -10.81
CA HIS A 302 -5.59 -29.18 -10.82
C HIS A 302 -5.06 -28.64 -9.47
N ILE A 303 -5.89 -28.57 -8.45
CA ILE A 303 -5.56 -27.91 -7.16
C ILE A 303 -4.41 -28.60 -6.40
N GLN A 304 -4.12 -29.86 -6.70
CA GLN A 304 -3.05 -30.64 -6.08
C GLN A 304 -1.77 -30.70 -6.94
N SER A 305 -1.68 -29.93 -8.03
CA SER A 305 -0.47 -29.85 -8.84
C SER A 305 0.70 -29.29 -8.04
N GLU A 306 1.93 -29.58 -8.48
CA GLU A 306 3.16 -29.09 -7.84
C GLU A 306 3.16 -27.56 -7.70
N PHE A 307 2.78 -26.87 -8.78
CA PHE A 307 2.52 -25.43 -8.77
C PHE A 307 1.03 -25.15 -8.88
N ALA A 308 0.55 -24.16 -8.14
CA ALA A 308 -0.84 -23.78 -8.08
C ALA A 308 -1.42 -23.41 -9.45
N PRO A 309 -2.64 -23.87 -9.79
CA PRO A 309 -3.26 -23.54 -11.07
C PRO A 309 -3.43 -22.02 -11.25
N LEU A 310 -3.13 -21.53 -12.45
CA LEU A 310 -3.24 -20.14 -12.85
C LEU A 310 -4.52 -19.93 -13.67
N VAL A 311 -5.37 -19.00 -13.23
CA VAL A 311 -6.50 -18.46 -14.01
C VAL A 311 -6.20 -17.02 -14.37
N TYR A 312 -6.20 -16.68 -15.67
CA TYR A 312 -5.75 -15.36 -16.10
C TYR A 312 -6.58 -14.74 -17.22
N ALA A 313 -6.81 -13.42 -17.07
CA ALA A 313 -7.32 -12.50 -18.11
C ALA A 313 -6.19 -11.67 -18.75
N THR A 314 -4.96 -11.83 -18.28
CA THR A 314 -3.78 -11.09 -18.75
C THR A 314 -3.61 -11.25 -20.24
N ALA A 315 -3.53 -10.15 -20.97
CA ALA A 315 -3.43 -10.10 -22.41
C ALA A 315 -2.38 -9.08 -22.85
N GLU A 316 -1.79 -9.33 -24.01
CA GLU A 316 -0.93 -8.37 -24.70
C GLU A 316 -1.73 -7.12 -25.12
N ALA A 317 -1.04 -5.97 -25.23
CA ALA A 317 -1.69 -4.68 -25.49
C ALA A 317 -2.60 -4.67 -26.73
N THR A 318 -2.21 -5.37 -27.81
CA THR A 318 -3.00 -5.51 -29.04
C THR A 318 -4.28 -6.32 -28.83
N ALA A 319 -4.19 -7.43 -28.10
CA ALA A 319 -5.35 -8.27 -27.79
C ALA A 319 -6.29 -7.56 -26.81
N LEU A 320 -5.75 -6.87 -25.81
CA LEU A 320 -6.54 -6.06 -24.88
C LEU A 320 -7.34 -4.97 -25.63
N LYS A 321 -6.68 -4.27 -26.56
CA LYS A 321 -7.32 -3.24 -27.37
C LYS A 321 -8.47 -3.82 -28.21
N ALA A 322 -8.29 -4.97 -28.84
CA ALA A 322 -9.32 -5.64 -29.60
C ALA A 322 -10.53 -6.03 -28.75
N ILE A 323 -10.30 -6.56 -27.52
CA ILE A 323 -11.35 -6.86 -26.55
C ILE A 323 -12.11 -5.60 -26.16
N GLN A 324 -11.40 -4.50 -25.89
CA GLN A 324 -12.01 -3.23 -25.52
C GLN A 324 -12.81 -2.58 -26.66
N GLU A 325 -12.35 -2.73 -27.90
CA GLU A 325 -13.08 -2.27 -29.09
C GLU A 325 -14.35 -3.10 -29.36
N GLU A 326 -14.32 -4.41 -29.09
CA GLU A 326 -15.44 -5.32 -29.32
C GLU A 326 -16.53 -5.22 -28.24
N TYR A 327 -16.12 -5.17 -26.95
CA TYR A 327 -17.07 -5.26 -25.81
C TYR A 327 -17.16 -3.97 -24.99
N GLY A 328 -16.34 -2.98 -25.25
CA GLY A 328 -16.18 -1.78 -24.41
C GLY A 328 -15.24 -1.99 -23.22
N ALA A 329 -14.39 -0.99 -22.94
CA ALA A 329 -13.37 -1.09 -21.88
C ALA A 329 -13.99 -1.31 -20.50
N HIS A 330 -15.04 -0.56 -20.15
CA HIS A 330 -15.70 -0.68 -18.85
C HIS A 330 -16.47 -2.00 -18.69
N ALA A 331 -17.20 -2.43 -19.72
CA ALA A 331 -17.99 -3.66 -19.65
C ALA A 331 -17.09 -4.91 -19.53
N SER A 332 -16.00 -4.97 -20.31
CA SER A 332 -15.04 -6.08 -20.27
C SER A 332 -14.31 -6.15 -18.91
N SER A 333 -13.84 -5.03 -18.36
CA SER A 333 -13.19 -4.99 -17.05
C SER A 333 -14.14 -5.47 -15.95
N HIS A 334 -15.35 -4.93 -15.93
CA HIS A 334 -16.36 -5.28 -14.92
C HIS A 334 -16.76 -6.78 -14.99
N ALA A 335 -16.91 -7.34 -16.19
CA ALA A 335 -17.22 -8.77 -16.35
C ALA A 335 -16.10 -9.66 -15.83
N VAL A 336 -14.84 -9.31 -16.09
CA VAL A 336 -13.66 -10.03 -15.57
C VAL A 336 -13.59 -9.93 -14.06
N GLU A 337 -13.86 -8.77 -13.49
CA GLU A 337 -13.88 -8.57 -12.04
C GLU A 337 -14.98 -9.39 -11.37
N GLN A 338 -16.20 -9.38 -11.92
CA GLN A 338 -17.31 -10.21 -11.42
C GLN A 338 -16.97 -11.70 -11.50
N PHE A 339 -16.36 -12.13 -12.60
CA PHE A 339 -15.92 -13.52 -12.76
C PHE A 339 -14.93 -13.93 -11.67
N PHE A 340 -13.85 -13.14 -11.43
CA PHE A 340 -12.88 -13.45 -10.37
C PHE A 340 -13.51 -13.41 -8.98
N SER A 341 -14.46 -12.51 -8.73
CA SER A 341 -15.24 -12.45 -7.51
C SER A 341 -16.00 -13.76 -7.25
N GLN A 342 -16.79 -14.21 -8.22
CA GLN A 342 -17.57 -15.43 -8.12
C GLN A 342 -16.69 -16.67 -7.95
N LEU A 343 -15.60 -16.75 -8.72
CA LEU A 343 -14.65 -17.86 -8.65
C LEU A 343 -13.95 -17.91 -7.29
N ALA A 344 -13.51 -16.77 -6.76
CA ALA A 344 -12.85 -16.69 -5.45
C ALA A 344 -13.76 -17.19 -4.32
N ILE A 345 -15.03 -16.75 -4.28
CA ILE A 345 -16.01 -17.20 -3.29
C ILE A 345 -16.19 -18.74 -3.36
N LYS A 346 -16.38 -19.28 -4.57
CA LYS A 346 -16.56 -20.72 -4.75
C LYS A 346 -15.34 -21.52 -4.29
N LEU A 347 -14.14 -21.08 -4.65
CA LEU A 347 -12.89 -21.74 -4.27
C LEU A 347 -12.69 -21.72 -2.76
N GLN A 348 -12.93 -20.58 -2.09
CA GLN A 348 -12.88 -20.44 -0.64
C GLN A 348 -13.84 -21.42 0.04
N GLN A 349 -15.10 -21.47 -0.40
CA GLN A 349 -16.12 -22.37 0.14
C GLN A 349 -15.76 -23.85 -0.03
N ASN A 350 -14.90 -24.18 -0.99
CA ASN A 350 -14.41 -25.53 -1.26
C ASN A 350 -12.97 -25.78 -0.78
N GLY A 351 -12.50 -24.98 0.18
CA GLY A 351 -11.28 -25.24 0.95
C GLY A 351 -9.99 -24.65 0.37
N VAL A 352 -10.05 -23.82 -0.69
CA VAL A 352 -8.90 -23.04 -1.12
C VAL A 352 -8.66 -21.93 -0.10
N LYS A 353 -7.42 -21.84 0.41
CA LYS A 353 -7.07 -20.90 1.47
C LYS A 353 -6.02 -19.87 1.07
N ASN A 354 -5.26 -20.15 0.02
CA ASN A 354 -4.21 -19.25 -0.45
C ASN A 354 -4.55 -18.69 -1.84
N PHE A 355 -4.53 -17.36 -1.96
CA PHE A 355 -4.81 -16.64 -3.20
C PHE A 355 -3.61 -15.75 -3.55
N ILE A 356 -2.98 -15.99 -4.69
CA ILE A 356 -1.92 -15.13 -5.24
C ILE A 356 -2.56 -14.33 -6.38
N VAL A 357 -2.66 -13.01 -6.23
CA VAL A 357 -3.47 -12.17 -7.13
C VAL A 357 -2.62 -11.07 -7.74
N ALA A 358 -2.59 -11.00 -9.07
CA ALA A 358 -1.90 -9.97 -9.84
C ALA A 358 -2.89 -9.01 -10.53
N GLY A 359 -2.81 -7.74 -10.17
CA GLY A 359 -3.65 -6.65 -10.64
C GLY A 359 -4.28 -5.91 -9.47
N GLY A 360 -4.21 -4.58 -9.46
CA GLY A 360 -4.74 -3.76 -8.38
C GLY A 360 -6.26 -3.92 -8.21
N GLU A 361 -7.01 -3.80 -9.31
CA GLU A 361 -8.46 -3.97 -9.34
C GLU A 361 -8.87 -5.41 -8.99
N THR A 362 -8.22 -6.39 -9.60
CA THR A 362 -8.46 -7.82 -9.31
C THR A 362 -8.20 -8.14 -7.83
N SER A 363 -7.10 -7.61 -7.26
CA SER A 363 -6.78 -7.77 -5.84
C SER A 363 -7.86 -7.18 -4.94
N GLY A 364 -8.34 -5.98 -5.27
CA GLY A 364 -9.42 -5.31 -4.56
C GLY A 364 -10.72 -6.09 -4.56
N VAL A 365 -11.15 -6.54 -5.74
CA VAL A 365 -12.38 -7.32 -5.92
C VAL A 365 -12.32 -8.66 -5.20
N VAL A 366 -11.21 -9.41 -5.32
CA VAL A 366 -11.02 -10.69 -4.63
C VAL A 366 -11.06 -10.49 -3.12
N THR A 367 -10.33 -9.52 -2.58
CA THR A 367 -10.31 -9.21 -1.15
C THR A 367 -11.71 -8.87 -0.61
N GLN A 368 -12.44 -8.03 -1.34
CA GLN A 368 -13.80 -7.64 -0.99
C GLN A 368 -14.76 -8.82 -1.02
N SER A 369 -14.66 -9.67 -2.06
CA SER A 369 -15.54 -10.83 -2.25
C SER A 369 -15.33 -11.91 -1.19
N LEU A 370 -14.09 -12.06 -0.72
CA LEU A 370 -13.74 -12.96 0.39
C LEU A 370 -14.10 -12.38 1.77
N ALA A 371 -14.72 -11.18 1.81
CA ALA A 371 -15.14 -10.46 3.02
C ALA A 371 -14.02 -10.27 4.05
N VAL A 372 -12.77 -10.14 3.61
CA VAL A 372 -11.63 -9.94 4.50
C VAL A 372 -11.63 -8.52 5.05
N LYS A 373 -11.78 -8.39 6.36
CA LYS A 373 -11.86 -7.09 7.05
C LYS A 373 -10.50 -6.46 7.29
N GLY A 374 -9.47 -7.30 7.45
CA GLY A 374 -8.12 -6.86 7.69
C GLY A 374 -7.11 -8.00 7.59
N PHE A 375 -5.84 -7.62 7.63
CA PHE A 375 -4.72 -8.52 7.41
C PHE A 375 -3.64 -8.37 8.47
N HIS A 376 -3.12 -9.49 8.95
CA HIS A 376 -1.77 -9.57 9.50
C HIS A 376 -0.77 -9.53 8.35
N ILE A 377 0.23 -8.69 8.46
CA ILE A 377 1.27 -8.57 7.44
C ILE A 377 2.37 -9.59 7.70
N GLY A 378 2.74 -10.32 6.68
CA GLY A 378 3.73 -11.39 6.68
C GLY A 378 5.02 -11.03 5.96
N PRO A 379 5.80 -12.07 5.56
CA PRO A 379 7.07 -11.88 4.89
C PRO A 379 6.90 -11.28 3.49
N GLN A 380 7.86 -10.45 3.11
CA GLN A 380 7.93 -9.84 1.78
C GLN A 380 8.28 -10.88 0.70
N ILE A 381 7.43 -11.02 -0.31
CA ILE A 381 7.72 -11.81 -1.51
C ILE A 381 8.59 -11.00 -2.47
N ALA A 382 8.23 -9.74 -2.64
CA ALA A 382 8.92 -8.73 -3.41
C ALA A 382 8.75 -7.37 -2.72
N PRO A 383 9.57 -6.35 -3.01
CA PRO A 383 9.39 -5.02 -2.46
C PRO A 383 7.97 -4.50 -2.64
N GLY A 384 7.29 -4.15 -1.54
CA GLY A 384 5.90 -3.67 -1.54
C GLY A 384 4.83 -4.77 -1.73
N VAL A 385 5.20 -6.04 -1.74
CA VAL A 385 4.26 -7.17 -1.88
C VAL A 385 4.56 -8.25 -0.83
N PRO A 386 4.05 -8.11 0.38
CA PRO A 386 4.12 -9.16 1.40
C PRO A 386 3.07 -10.24 1.16
N TRP A 387 3.26 -11.42 1.75
CA TRP A 387 2.15 -12.25 2.13
C TRP A 387 1.31 -11.54 3.20
N VAL A 388 0.02 -11.72 3.17
CA VAL A 388 -0.90 -11.23 4.20
C VAL A 388 -1.85 -12.36 4.60
N ARG A 389 -2.22 -12.41 5.88
CA ARG A 389 -3.17 -13.38 6.40
C ARG A 389 -4.37 -12.66 7.00
N SER A 390 -5.58 -13.12 6.68
CA SER A 390 -6.79 -12.54 7.24
C SER A 390 -6.76 -12.52 8.77
N VAL A 391 -7.33 -11.51 9.39
CA VAL A 391 -7.38 -11.40 10.86
C VAL A 391 -8.21 -12.55 11.47
N GLU A 392 -9.13 -13.12 10.72
CA GLU A 392 -9.87 -14.33 11.06
C GLU A 392 -8.98 -15.59 10.99
N GLY A 393 -7.82 -15.51 10.32
CA GLY A 393 -6.76 -16.51 10.34
C GLY A 393 -6.93 -17.69 9.38
N ASP A 394 -7.91 -17.67 8.49
CA ASP A 394 -8.24 -18.79 7.61
C ASP A 394 -7.82 -18.60 6.15
N LEU A 395 -7.50 -17.37 5.74
CA LEU A 395 -7.06 -17.04 4.39
C LEU A 395 -5.68 -16.40 4.37
N SER A 396 -4.88 -16.74 3.37
CA SER A 396 -3.61 -16.06 3.07
C SER A 396 -3.66 -15.50 1.63
N LEU A 397 -3.25 -14.26 1.47
CA LEU A 397 -3.27 -13.59 0.19
C LEU A 397 -1.89 -12.99 -0.13
N ALA A 398 -1.52 -13.03 -1.40
CA ALA A 398 -0.40 -12.25 -1.96
C ALA A 398 -0.98 -11.33 -3.03
N LEU A 399 -1.06 -10.04 -2.73
CA LEU A 399 -1.78 -9.05 -3.54
C LEU A 399 -0.78 -8.08 -4.17
N LYS A 400 -0.64 -8.10 -5.50
CA LYS A 400 0.32 -7.23 -6.19
C LYS A 400 -0.33 -6.32 -7.22
N SER A 401 0.14 -5.08 -7.30
CA SER A 401 -0.08 -4.21 -8.45
C SER A 401 0.64 -4.74 -9.70
N GLY A 402 0.19 -4.31 -10.88
CA GLY A 402 0.63 -4.88 -12.14
C GLY A 402 2.15 -5.00 -12.33
N ASN A 403 2.91 -3.94 -12.07
CA ASN A 403 4.35 -3.88 -12.35
C ASN A 403 5.25 -4.30 -11.17
N PHE A 404 4.69 -4.86 -10.09
CA PHE A 404 5.46 -5.28 -8.92
C PHE A 404 5.98 -6.72 -9.06
N GLY A 405 7.08 -7.00 -8.38
CA GLY A 405 7.76 -8.28 -8.37
C GLY A 405 8.61 -8.52 -9.61
N ASP A 406 9.42 -9.57 -9.55
CA ASP A 406 10.21 -10.09 -10.68
C ASP A 406 9.41 -11.11 -11.51
N GLU A 407 9.99 -11.60 -12.60
CA GLU A 407 9.36 -12.56 -13.53
C GLU A 407 8.95 -13.88 -12.85
N ASN A 408 9.64 -14.27 -11.76
CA ASN A 408 9.39 -15.50 -11.01
C ASN A 408 8.38 -15.33 -9.86
N PHE A 409 7.73 -14.18 -9.75
CA PHE A 409 6.89 -13.81 -8.60
C PHE A 409 5.91 -14.91 -8.16
N PHE A 410 5.17 -15.54 -9.09
CA PHE A 410 4.15 -16.54 -8.75
C PHE A 410 4.73 -17.83 -8.18
N ALA A 411 5.87 -18.30 -8.68
CA ALA A 411 6.57 -19.45 -8.11
C ALA A 411 7.24 -19.10 -6.79
N LYS A 412 7.87 -17.92 -6.70
CA LYS A 412 8.52 -17.41 -5.49
C LYS A 412 7.53 -17.22 -4.33
N ALA A 413 6.31 -16.76 -4.60
CA ALA A 413 5.27 -16.66 -3.57
C ALA A 413 5.01 -18.01 -2.90
N GLN A 414 5.03 -19.11 -3.62
CA GLN A 414 4.77 -20.44 -3.10
C GLN A 414 5.94 -21.04 -2.31
N SER A 415 7.15 -20.51 -2.44
CA SER A 415 8.31 -20.95 -1.64
C SER A 415 8.20 -20.59 -0.15
N PHE A 416 7.22 -19.79 0.23
CA PHE A 416 6.96 -19.39 1.62
C PHE A 416 6.02 -20.35 2.37
N PHE A 417 5.50 -21.38 1.73
CA PHE A 417 4.64 -22.35 2.40
C PHE A 417 5.45 -23.23 3.35
N SER A 418 5.22 -23.08 4.62
CA SER A 418 5.81 -23.89 5.69
C SER A 418 4.90 -25.03 6.15
#